data_b7ce5f0f3465062eb196964b3ebe68f3
#
_entry.id   b7ce5f0f3465062eb196964b3ebe68f3
#
_cell.length_a   1.000
_cell.length_b   1.000
_cell.length_c   1.000
_cell.angle_alpha   90.00
_cell.angle_beta   90.00
_cell.angle_gamma   90.00
#
_symmetry.space_group_name_H-M   'P 1'
#
loop_
_entity.id
_entity.type
_entity.pdbx_description
1 polymer ?
#
loop_
_entity_poly.entity_id
_entity_poly.type
_entity_poly.pdbx_seq_one_letter_code
_entity_poly.pdbx_strand_id
1 'polypeptide(L)'
;SRRRHTRYIGDWSSDVCSSDLTLTRLFQYRFSGGSGLEGHSFGNLFLSALTTITGSLEKAVQASSKVLAVQGQVLPATNIDVMLWAELEDGERIFGESSISKSKKSISRIGYSPENPSALPSALESIKEADLIVLGPGSLYTSLLPNLLVPEIVDALLENNAPKIYISNLMTQPGETDGLDVYQH
;
A
#
# COMPACT_ATOMS: atom_id res chain seq x y z
N SER A 1 24.43 12.86 16.59
CA SER A 1 23.67 11.61 16.50
C SER A 1 22.46 11.87 15.60
N ARG A 2 22.58 11.59 14.29
CA ARG A 2 21.45 11.66 13.35
C ARG A 2 20.51 10.50 13.69
N ARG A 3 19.30 10.79 14.17
CA ARG A 3 18.25 9.79 14.32
C ARG A 3 17.85 9.36 12.90
N ARG A 4 18.14 8.12 12.52
CA ARG A 4 17.65 7.50 11.28
C ARG A 4 16.14 7.31 11.43
N HIS A 5 15.38 7.99 10.61
CA HIS A 5 13.93 7.79 10.53
C HIS A 5 13.66 6.76 9.43
N THR A 6 13.09 5.64 9.81
CA THR A 6 12.57 4.66 8.83
C THR A 6 11.22 5.19 8.33
N ARG A 7 11.07 5.29 7.01
CA ARG A 7 9.86 5.78 6.36
C ARG A 7 9.33 4.67 5.46
N TYR A 8 8.03 4.42 5.51
CA TYR A 8 7.36 3.40 4.73
C TYR A 8 6.37 4.03 3.76
N ILE A 9 6.36 3.53 2.52
CA ILE A 9 5.35 3.82 1.50
C ILE A 9 4.74 2.47 1.14
N GLY A 10 3.46 2.25 1.46
CA GLY A 10 2.81 0.97 1.19
C GLY A 10 1.54 0.72 2.01
N ASP A 11 1.12 -0.54 2.04
CA ASP A 11 -0.05 -1.00 2.79
C ASP A 11 0.18 -0.85 4.30
N TRP A 12 -0.43 0.17 4.88
CA TRP A 12 -0.30 0.51 6.30
C TRP A 12 -0.96 -0.51 7.25
N SER A 13 -1.82 -1.39 6.74
CA SER A 13 -2.52 -2.39 7.56
C SER A 13 -1.59 -3.46 8.13
N SER A 14 -0.43 -3.68 7.48
CA SER A 14 0.60 -4.61 7.94
C SER A 14 1.61 -3.99 8.89
N ASP A 15 1.72 -2.65 8.92
CA ASP A 15 2.76 -1.91 9.66
C ASP A 15 2.36 -1.52 11.08
N VAL A 16 1.14 -1.83 11.51
CA VAL A 16 0.71 -1.70 12.92
C VAL A 16 1.43 -2.78 13.73
N CYS A 17 2.70 -2.51 13.98
CA CYS A 17 3.64 -3.52 14.43
C CYS A 17 3.81 -3.55 15.94
N SER A 18 3.69 -4.72 16.45
CA SER A 18 4.53 -5.38 17.45
C SER A 18 4.37 -5.05 18.93
N SER A 19 3.77 -3.97 19.38
CA SER A 19 3.67 -3.73 20.84
C SER A 19 2.31 -4.06 21.45
N ASP A 20 1.23 -4.14 20.65
CA ASP A 20 -0.08 -4.53 21.14
C ASP A 20 -0.84 -5.39 20.12
N LEU A 21 -0.81 -6.70 20.34
CA LEU A 21 -1.56 -7.69 19.55
C LEU A 21 -3.07 -7.37 19.48
N THR A 22 -3.61 -6.75 20.52
CA THR A 22 -5.03 -6.37 20.60
C THR A 22 -5.32 -5.26 19.60
N LEU A 23 -4.44 -4.25 19.51
CA LEU A 23 -4.60 -3.14 18.60
C LEU A 23 -4.51 -3.61 17.13
N THR A 24 -3.53 -4.46 16.82
CA THR A 24 -3.41 -5.07 15.50
C THR A 24 -4.68 -5.85 15.13
N ARG A 25 -5.17 -6.69 16.03
CA ARG A 25 -6.42 -7.45 15.82
C ARG A 25 -7.63 -6.53 15.64
N LEU A 26 -7.69 -5.41 16.38
CA LEU A 26 -8.76 -4.42 16.25
C LEU A 26 -8.75 -3.77 14.85
N PHE A 27 -7.59 -3.35 14.37
CA PHE A 27 -7.49 -2.73 13.06
C PHE A 27 -7.79 -3.70 11.90
N GLN A 28 -7.47 -4.96 12.08
CA GLN A 28 -7.80 -6.03 11.11
C GLN A 28 -9.23 -6.56 11.27
N TYR A 29 -9.93 -6.18 12.34
CA TYR A 29 -11.29 -6.66 12.59
C TYR A 29 -12.22 -6.26 11.44
N ARG A 30 -12.96 -7.24 10.92
CA ARG A 30 -14.01 -7.03 9.91
C ARG A 30 -15.37 -7.25 10.54
N PHE A 31 -16.25 -6.32 10.28
CA PHE A 31 -17.63 -6.41 10.76
C PHE A 31 -18.36 -7.53 10.02
N SER A 32 -18.87 -8.52 10.76
CA SER A 32 -19.62 -9.67 10.21
C SER A 32 -21.12 -9.43 10.13
N GLY A 33 -21.61 -8.26 10.57
CA GLY A 33 -23.01 -7.88 10.53
C GLY A 33 -23.19 -6.40 10.90
N GLY A 34 -24.41 -5.91 10.77
CA GLY A 34 -24.77 -4.51 10.94
C GLY A 34 -25.09 -3.83 9.61
N SER A 35 -26.24 -3.10 9.56
CA SER A 35 -26.67 -2.41 8.35
C SER A 35 -25.60 -1.42 7.87
N GLY A 36 -24.99 -1.69 6.70
CA GLY A 36 -23.99 -0.83 6.09
C GLY A 36 -22.55 -1.01 6.59
N LEU A 37 -22.29 -1.88 7.60
CA LEU A 37 -20.93 -2.13 8.12
C LEU A 37 -20.35 -3.47 7.68
N GLU A 38 -21.18 -4.39 7.23
CA GLU A 38 -20.76 -5.74 6.87
C GLU A 38 -19.65 -5.73 5.82
N GLY A 39 -18.57 -6.47 6.08
CA GLY A 39 -17.40 -6.56 5.23
C GLY A 39 -16.37 -5.43 5.39
N HIS A 40 -16.71 -4.31 6.03
CA HIS A 40 -15.76 -3.24 6.29
C HIS A 40 -14.78 -3.61 7.40
N SER A 41 -13.50 -3.27 7.24
CA SER A 41 -12.54 -3.37 8.34
C SER A 41 -12.64 -2.14 9.25
N PHE A 42 -12.39 -2.33 10.54
CA PHE A 42 -12.30 -1.21 11.49
C PHE A 42 -11.25 -0.19 11.06
N GLY A 43 -10.09 -0.64 10.58
CA GLY A 43 -9.02 0.25 10.11
C GLY A 43 -9.46 1.16 8.97
N ASN A 44 -10.21 0.65 7.99
CA ASN A 44 -10.72 1.48 6.89
C ASN A 44 -11.74 2.51 7.39
N LEU A 45 -12.64 2.12 8.31
CA LEU A 45 -13.60 3.06 8.89
C LEU A 45 -12.92 4.13 9.75
N PHE A 46 -11.91 3.75 10.52
CA PHE A 46 -11.11 4.66 11.32
C PHE A 46 -10.39 5.70 10.44
N LEU A 47 -9.74 5.24 9.36
CA LEU A 47 -9.05 6.13 8.43
C LEU A 47 -10.01 7.04 7.68
N SER A 48 -11.17 6.52 7.26
CA SER A 48 -12.24 7.31 6.63
C SER A 48 -12.75 8.41 7.57
N ALA A 49 -12.99 8.08 8.82
CA ALA A 49 -13.40 9.07 9.83
C ALA A 49 -12.33 10.14 10.05
N LEU A 50 -11.07 9.74 10.17
CA LEU A 50 -9.95 10.68 10.29
C LEU A 50 -9.81 11.56 9.05
N THR A 51 -10.01 11.03 7.85
CA THR A 51 -9.98 11.82 6.61
C THR A 51 -11.04 12.91 6.63
N THR A 52 -12.24 12.58 7.07
CA THR A 52 -13.33 13.56 7.24
C THR A 52 -12.99 14.64 8.27
N ILE A 53 -12.41 14.24 9.41
CA ILE A 53 -12.04 15.17 10.50
C ILE A 53 -10.88 16.09 10.09
N THR A 54 -9.87 15.54 9.44
CA THR A 54 -8.63 16.27 9.10
C THR A 54 -8.66 16.98 7.76
N GLY A 55 -9.63 16.63 6.91
CA GLY A 55 -9.85 17.21 5.59
C GLY A 55 -8.92 16.66 4.49
N SER A 56 -8.01 15.72 4.79
CA SER A 56 -7.19 15.05 3.77
C SER A 56 -6.70 13.69 4.23
N LEU A 57 -6.50 12.78 3.27
CA LEU A 57 -5.96 11.44 3.53
C LEU A 57 -4.56 11.51 4.17
N GLU A 58 -3.68 12.39 3.67
CA GLU A 58 -2.34 12.57 4.23
C GLU A 58 -2.38 12.91 5.73
N LYS A 59 -3.18 13.90 6.11
CA LYS A 59 -3.34 14.30 7.52
C LYS A 59 -3.98 13.20 8.35
N ALA A 60 -4.92 12.45 7.78
CA ALA A 60 -5.54 11.31 8.43
C ALA A 60 -4.52 10.21 8.74
N VAL A 61 -3.67 9.86 7.77
CA VAL A 61 -2.59 8.87 7.94
C VAL A 61 -1.59 9.35 8.98
N GLN A 62 -1.18 10.62 8.95
CA GLN A 62 -0.29 11.20 9.97
C GLN A 62 -0.92 11.17 11.37
N ALA A 63 -2.21 11.49 11.50
CA ALA A 63 -2.93 11.41 12.76
C ALA A 63 -3.06 9.96 13.26
N SER A 64 -3.36 9.01 12.36
CA SER A 64 -3.43 7.59 12.71
C SER A 64 -2.09 7.06 13.20
N SER A 65 -0.98 7.43 12.55
CA SER A 65 0.37 7.05 12.97
C SER A 65 0.70 7.53 14.38
N LYS A 66 0.23 8.74 14.77
CA LYS A 66 0.38 9.25 16.14
C LYS A 66 -0.46 8.47 17.14
N VAL A 67 -1.71 8.17 16.82
CA VAL A 67 -2.62 7.39 17.68
C VAL A 67 -2.06 5.98 17.91
N LEU A 68 -1.46 5.38 16.87
CA LEU A 68 -0.92 4.03 16.89
C LEU A 68 0.52 3.97 17.40
N ALA A 69 1.12 5.11 17.77
CA ALA A 69 2.53 5.21 18.21
C ALA A 69 3.53 4.56 17.23
N VAL A 70 3.25 4.66 15.92
CA VAL A 70 4.11 4.11 14.88
C VAL A 70 5.48 4.77 14.92
N GLN A 71 6.54 3.97 14.88
CA GLN A 71 7.91 4.46 14.75
C GLN A 71 8.19 4.74 13.28
N GLY A 72 8.30 6.03 12.93
CA GLY A 72 8.49 6.45 11.54
C GLY A 72 7.30 7.24 11.00
N GLN A 73 7.18 7.30 9.69
CA GLN A 73 6.14 8.02 8.98
C GLN A 73 5.52 7.14 7.89
N VAL A 74 4.21 7.04 7.86
CA VAL A 74 3.46 6.41 6.76
C VAL A 74 2.97 7.52 5.84
N LEU A 75 3.18 7.36 4.55
CA LEU A 75 2.81 8.32 3.52
C LEU A 75 2.04 7.60 2.41
N PRO A 76 0.88 8.11 1.98
CA PRO A 76 0.25 7.59 0.77
C PRO A 76 1.09 7.95 -0.46
N ALA A 77 1.07 7.09 -1.47
CA ALA A 77 1.77 7.34 -2.74
C ALA A 77 1.18 8.56 -3.48
N THR A 78 -0.14 8.74 -3.39
CA THR A 78 -0.90 9.83 -4.01
C THR A 78 -2.05 10.26 -3.10
N ASN A 79 -2.50 11.51 -3.25
CA ASN A 79 -3.74 12.03 -2.64
C ASN A 79 -4.92 11.96 -3.61
N ILE A 80 -4.71 11.53 -4.84
CA ILE A 80 -5.78 11.37 -5.82
C ILE A 80 -6.59 10.13 -5.45
N ASP A 81 -7.91 10.24 -5.51
CA ASP A 81 -8.80 9.10 -5.38
C ASP A 81 -8.67 8.23 -6.64
N VAL A 82 -8.04 7.09 -6.49
CA VAL A 82 -7.74 6.17 -7.59
C VAL A 82 -8.36 4.81 -7.33
N MET A 83 -8.84 4.19 -8.41
CA MET A 83 -9.31 2.82 -8.38
C MET A 83 -8.31 1.91 -9.11
N LEU A 84 -7.77 0.94 -8.40
CA LEU A 84 -6.92 -0.09 -8.99
C LEU A 84 -7.78 -1.03 -9.85
N TRP A 85 -7.33 -1.32 -11.05
CA TRP A 85 -7.91 -2.35 -11.91
C TRP A 85 -6.84 -3.34 -12.36
N ALA A 86 -7.26 -4.57 -12.60
CA ALA A 86 -6.45 -5.62 -13.21
C ALA A 86 -7.10 -6.11 -14.48
N GLU A 87 -6.31 -6.34 -15.51
CA GLU A 87 -6.69 -7.07 -16.72
C GLU A 87 -6.13 -8.48 -16.62
N LEU A 88 -7.00 -9.45 -16.74
CA LEU A 88 -6.66 -10.86 -16.66
C LEU A 88 -6.20 -11.39 -18.01
N GLU A 89 -5.58 -12.57 -18.06
CA GLU A 89 -5.13 -13.19 -19.29
C GLU A 89 -6.28 -13.49 -20.27
N ASP A 90 -7.51 -13.68 -19.79
CA ASP A 90 -8.71 -13.86 -20.61
C ASP A 90 -9.31 -12.54 -21.13
N GLY A 91 -8.69 -11.39 -20.82
CA GLY A 91 -9.14 -10.05 -21.22
C GLY A 91 -10.22 -9.45 -20.32
N GLU A 92 -10.69 -10.16 -19.29
CA GLU A 92 -11.62 -9.61 -18.31
C GLU A 92 -10.92 -8.52 -17.45
N ARG A 93 -11.62 -7.42 -17.16
CA ARG A 93 -11.15 -6.39 -16.22
C ARG A 93 -11.88 -6.47 -14.91
N ILE A 94 -11.10 -6.48 -13.82
CA ILE A 94 -11.58 -6.48 -12.45
C ILE A 94 -11.14 -5.19 -11.77
N PHE A 95 -12.03 -4.59 -10.98
CA PHE A 95 -11.81 -3.33 -10.29
C PHE A 95 -11.79 -3.52 -8.78
N GLY A 96 -10.85 -2.80 -8.14
CA GLY A 96 -10.68 -2.78 -6.69
C GLY A 96 -9.83 -3.94 -6.16
N GLU A 97 -8.91 -3.61 -5.27
CA GLU A 97 -7.93 -4.51 -4.66
C GLU A 97 -8.55 -5.81 -4.13
N SER A 98 -9.64 -5.68 -3.36
CA SER A 98 -10.33 -6.85 -2.77
C SER A 98 -10.92 -7.81 -3.82
N SER A 99 -11.34 -7.30 -4.96
CA SER A 99 -11.88 -8.13 -6.07
C SER A 99 -10.74 -8.82 -6.81
N ILE A 100 -9.65 -8.09 -7.04
CA ILE A 100 -8.44 -8.60 -7.69
C ILE A 100 -7.85 -9.76 -6.87
N SER A 101 -7.62 -9.55 -5.59
CA SER A 101 -7.06 -10.60 -4.69
C SER A 101 -7.96 -11.83 -4.54
N LYS A 102 -9.27 -11.69 -4.74
CA LYS A 102 -10.23 -12.81 -4.66
C LYS A 102 -10.34 -13.60 -5.95
N SER A 103 -10.00 -13.02 -7.09
CA SER A 103 -10.24 -13.63 -8.41
C SER A 103 -9.43 -14.91 -8.61
N LYS A 104 -8.22 -14.98 -8.05
CA LYS A 104 -7.26 -16.10 -8.23
C LYS A 104 -6.98 -16.45 -9.69
N LYS A 105 -7.31 -15.55 -10.62
CA LYS A 105 -7.01 -15.69 -12.05
C LYS A 105 -5.71 -14.96 -12.35
N SER A 106 -4.95 -15.45 -13.32
CA SER A 106 -3.69 -14.85 -13.77
C SER A 106 -3.90 -13.42 -14.26
N ILE A 107 -3.10 -12.49 -13.74
CA ILE A 107 -3.14 -11.08 -14.07
C ILE A 107 -2.14 -10.82 -15.18
N SER A 108 -2.56 -10.16 -16.27
CA SER A 108 -1.66 -9.74 -17.35
C SER A 108 -1.09 -8.34 -17.12
N ARG A 109 -1.89 -7.43 -16.58
CA ARG A 109 -1.45 -6.08 -16.21
C ARG A 109 -2.39 -5.43 -15.22
N ILE A 110 -1.90 -4.37 -14.56
CA ILE A 110 -2.68 -3.51 -13.68
C ILE A 110 -2.59 -2.04 -14.11
N GLY A 111 -3.50 -1.24 -13.60
CA GLY A 111 -3.49 0.22 -13.80
C GLY A 111 -4.41 0.93 -12.83
N TYR A 112 -4.36 2.24 -12.87
CA TYR A 112 -5.23 3.13 -12.10
C TYR A 112 -6.29 3.79 -12.96
N SER A 113 -7.41 4.11 -12.36
CA SER A 113 -8.41 5.03 -12.90
C SER A 113 -8.68 6.12 -11.85
N PRO A 114 -8.38 7.40 -12.13
CA PRO A 114 -7.73 7.94 -13.34
C PRO A 114 -6.27 7.46 -13.51
N GLU A 115 -5.80 7.44 -14.76
CA GLU A 115 -4.41 7.07 -15.08
C GLU A 115 -3.41 8.15 -14.63
N ASN A 116 -2.17 7.73 -14.35
CA ASN A 116 -1.05 8.60 -14.00
C ASN A 116 -1.38 9.60 -12.87
N PRO A 117 -1.82 9.14 -11.71
CA PRO A 117 -2.06 10.03 -10.58
C PRO A 117 -0.74 10.68 -10.15
N SER A 118 -0.81 11.97 -9.76
CA SER A 118 0.35 12.67 -9.22
C SER A 118 0.77 12.12 -7.87
N ALA A 119 2.07 12.06 -7.65
CA ALA A 119 2.64 11.64 -6.37
C ALA A 119 2.39 12.65 -5.26
N LEU A 120 2.34 12.16 -4.02
CA LEU A 120 2.37 13.02 -2.85
C LEU A 120 3.78 13.65 -2.71
N PRO A 121 3.91 15.00 -2.64
CA PRO A 121 5.22 15.64 -2.54
C PRO A 121 6.08 15.15 -1.37
N SER A 122 5.47 14.91 -0.20
CA SER A 122 6.17 14.37 0.97
C SER A 122 6.67 12.94 0.77
N ALA A 123 6.02 12.15 -0.07
CA ALA A 123 6.50 10.82 -0.45
C ALA A 123 7.74 10.92 -1.34
N LEU A 124 7.73 11.82 -2.33
CA LEU A 124 8.89 12.07 -3.20
C LEU A 124 10.10 12.58 -2.41
N GLU A 125 9.88 13.52 -1.49
CA GLU A 125 10.94 14.03 -0.59
C GLU A 125 11.54 12.89 0.24
N SER A 126 10.68 12.03 0.79
CA SER A 126 11.11 10.88 1.59
C SER A 126 11.97 9.89 0.79
N ILE A 127 11.61 9.65 -0.49
CA ILE A 127 12.40 8.80 -1.38
C ILE A 127 13.73 9.46 -1.68
N LYS A 128 13.75 10.77 -1.98
CA LYS A 128 14.99 11.51 -2.31
C LYS A 128 15.98 11.54 -1.14
N GLU A 129 15.50 11.62 0.09
CA GLU A 129 16.33 11.67 1.29
C GLU A 129 16.71 10.30 1.86
N ALA A 130 16.23 9.22 1.25
CA ALA A 130 16.48 7.87 1.77
C ALA A 130 17.94 7.44 1.60
N ASP A 131 18.53 6.91 2.66
CA ASP A 131 19.86 6.26 2.67
C ASP A 131 19.78 4.78 2.24
N LEU A 132 18.59 4.20 2.29
CA LEU A 132 18.28 2.83 1.88
C LEU A 132 16.81 2.77 1.46
N ILE A 133 16.54 2.11 0.35
CA ILE A 133 15.17 1.86 -0.15
C ILE A 133 14.90 0.36 -0.08
N VAL A 134 13.77 -0.01 0.53
CA VAL A 134 13.33 -1.39 0.60
C VAL A 134 11.98 -1.51 -0.09
N LEU A 135 11.89 -2.41 -1.07
CA LEU A 135 10.66 -2.75 -1.78
C LEU A 135 10.15 -4.10 -1.24
N GLY A 136 8.95 -4.15 -0.72
CA GLY A 136 8.36 -5.36 -0.15
C GLY A 136 8.71 -5.61 1.32
N PRO A 137 8.28 -6.78 1.88
CA PRO A 137 7.41 -7.77 1.22
C PRO A 137 5.97 -7.27 1.03
N GLY A 138 5.22 -7.94 0.15
CA GLY A 138 3.82 -7.62 -0.10
C GLY A 138 3.29 -8.31 -1.35
N SER A 139 1.98 -8.27 -1.56
CA SER A 139 1.38 -8.77 -2.78
C SER A 139 1.91 -7.99 -3.99
N LEU A 140 2.37 -8.70 -5.02
CA LEU A 140 3.02 -8.09 -6.17
C LEU A 140 2.09 -7.09 -6.86
N TYR A 141 0.89 -7.53 -7.23
CA TYR A 141 -0.03 -6.75 -8.05
C TYR A 141 -0.95 -5.82 -7.25
N THR A 142 -1.18 -6.08 -5.97
CA THR A 142 -2.10 -5.28 -5.17
C THR A 142 -1.43 -4.41 -4.09
N SER A 143 -0.16 -4.64 -3.78
CA SER A 143 0.57 -3.86 -2.78
C SER A 143 1.84 -3.19 -3.30
N LEU A 144 2.67 -3.89 -4.12
CA LEU A 144 3.96 -3.37 -4.55
C LEU A 144 3.86 -2.56 -5.84
N LEU A 145 3.42 -3.19 -6.93
CA LEU A 145 3.30 -2.56 -8.24
C LEU A 145 2.37 -1.34 -8.26
N PRO A 146 1.28 -1.26 -7.47
CA PRO A 146 0.46 -0.06 -7.42
C PRO A 146 1.25 1.22 -7.09
N ASN A 147 2.24 1.15 -6.21
CA ASN A 147 3.07 2.32 -5.92
C ASN A 147 3.92 2.75 -7.13
N LEU A 148 4.30 1.79 -7.98
CA LEU A 148 5.07 2.05 -9.20
C LEU A 148 4.19 2.48 -10.39
N LEU A 149 2.86 2.47 -10.24
CA LEU A 149 1.94 3.08 -11.21
C LEU A 149 1.88 4.61 -11.09
N VAL A 150 2.56 5.19 -10.09
CA VAL A 150 2.71 6.63 -9.93
C VAL A 150 4.04 7.04 -10.58
N PRO A 151 4.05 7.71 -11.75
CA PRO A 151 5.28 7.93 -12.53
C PRO A 151 6.39 8.64 -11.75
N GLU A 152 6.04 9.70 -11.02
CA GLU A 152 7.00 10.51 -10.26
C GLU A 152 7.69 9.70 -9.13
N ILE A 153 7.01 8.66 -8.60
CA ILE A 153 7.65 7.75 -7.63
C ILE A 153 8.74 6.93 -8.31
N VAL A 154 8.46 6.42 -9.52
CA VAL A 154 9.44 5.67 -10.29
C VAL A 154 10.65 6.55 -10.61
N ASP A 155 10.41 7.78 -11.06
CA ASP A 155 11.47 8.74 -11.36
C ASP A 155 12.32 9.02 -10.10
N ALA A 156 11.70 9.29 -8.97
CA ALA A 156 12.40 9.54 -7.71
C ALA A 156 13.21 8.31 -7.24
N LEU A 157 12.68 7.10 -7.44
CA LEU A 157 13.41 5.85 -7.14
C LEU A 157 14.62 5.67 -8.06
N LEU A 158 14.52 6.03 -9.34
CA LEU A 158 15.61 5.92 -10.29
C LEU A 158 16.70 6.97 -10.05
N GLU A 159 16.30 8.20 -9.69
CA GLU A 159 17.23 9.30 -9.42
C GLU A 159 18.01 9.12 -8.10
N ASN A 160 17.43 8.44 -7.10
CA ASN A 160 18.11 8.21 -5.84
C ASN A 160 19.21 7.12 -6.00
N ASN A 161 20.45 7.44 -5.59
CA ASN A 161 21.59 6.52 -5.62
C ASN A 161 21.71 5.58 -4.41
N ALA A 162 20.78 5.66 -3.44
CA ALA A 162 20.77 4.75 -2.29
C ALA A 162 20.63 3.29 -2.73
N PRO A 163 21.21 2.35 -1.99
CA PRO A 163 20.97 0.93 -2.23
C PRO A 163 19.48 0.61 -2.21
N LYS A 164 19.04 -0.22 -3.15
CA LYS A 164 17.67 -0.70 -3.25
C LYS A 164 17.65 -2.20 -2.99
N ILE A 165 16.83 -2.63 -2.03
CA ILE A 165 16.67 -4.04 -1.66
C ILE A 165 15.24 -4.44 -1.97
N TYR A 166 15.09 -5.51 -2.74
CA TYR A 166 13.79 -6.14 -2.95
C TYR A 166 13.66 -7.36 -2.03
N ILE A 167 12.54 -7.43 -1.31
CA ILE A 167 12.19 -8.54 -0.44
C ILE A 167 10.98 -9.26 -1.04
N SER A 168 11.22 -10.38 -1.68
CA SER A 168 10.14 -11.22 -2.24
C SER A 168 9.34 -11.92 -1.14
N ASN A 169 8.12 -12.30 -1.46
CA ASN A 169 7.31 -13.15 -0.60
C ASN A 169 7.95 -14.54 -0.47
N LEU A 170 7.77 -15.17 0.69
CA LEU A 170 8.26 -16.54 0.94
C LEU A 170 7.48 -17.60 0.16
N MET A 171 6.26 -17.29 -0.25
CA MET A 171 5.36 -18.18 -0.99
C MET A 171 4.71 -17.44 -2.13
N THR A 172 4.41 -18.16 -3.22
CA THR A 172 3.62 -17.65 -4.33
C THR A 172 2.18 -17.39 -3.90
N GLN A 173 1.53 -16.43 -4.56
CA GLN A 173 0.14 -16.08 -4.34
C GLN A 173 -0.71 -16.51 -5.54
N PRO A 174 -1.78 -17.32 -5.33
CA PRO A 174 -2.64 -17.78 -6.40
C PRO A 174 -3.22 -16.61 -7.24
N GLY A 175 -3.02 -16.71 -8.56
CA GLY A 175 -3.48 -15.71 -9.53
C GLY A 175 -2.53 -14.52 -9.69
N GLU A 176 -1.59 -14.30 -8.78
CA GLU A 176 -0.62 -13.21 -8.86
C GLU A 176 0.77 -13.70 -9.25
N THR A 177 1.32 -14.65 -8.52
CA THR A 177 2.73 -15.07 -8.67
C THR A 177 2.89 -16.57 -8.83
N ASP A 178 1.84 -17.28 -9.27
CA ASP A 178 1.89 -18.70 -9.53
C ASP A 178 2.99 -19.05 -10.55
N GLY A 179 3.90 -19.93 -10.14
CA GLY A 179 4.99 -20.39 -11.00
C GLY A 179 6.14 -19.41 -11.19
N LEU A 180 6.10 -18.21 -10.59
CA LEU A 180 7.23 -17.28 -10.63
C LEU A 180 8.31 -17.71 -9.64
N ASP A 181 9.55 -17.67 -10.10
CA ASP A 181 10.72 -17.71 -9.22
C ASP A 181 11.08 -16.31 -8.72
N VAL A 182 12.08 -16.21 -7.83
CA VAL A 182 12.50 -14.92 -7.23
C VAL A 182 13.01 -13.92 -8.27
N TYR A 183 13.53 -14.39 -9.40
CA TYR A 183 14.05 -13.54 -10.46
C TYR A 183 12.90 -12.99 -11.34
N GLN A 184 11.86 -13.76 -11.50
CA GLN A 184 10.67 -13.38 -12.27
C GLN A 184 9.70 -12.50 -11.47
N HIS A 185 9.80 -12.56 -10.15
CA HIS A 185 9.01 -11.77 -9.20
C HIS A 185 9.49 -10.33 -9.17
#